data_acc0cfcee5e0aa2c09c0787c1b826cea
#
_entry.id   acc0cfcee5e0aa2c09c0787c1b826cea
#
_cell.length_a   1.000
_cell.length_b   1.000
_cell.length_c   1.000
_cell.angle_alpha   90.00
_cell.angle_beta   90.00
_cell.angle_gamma   90.00
#
_symmetry.space_group_name_H-M   'P 1'
#
loop_
_entity.id
_entity.type
_entity.pdbx_description
1 polymer ?
#
loop_
_entity_poly.entity_id
_entity_poly.type
_entity_poly.pdbx_seq_one_letter_code
_entity_poly.pdbx_strand_id
1 'polypeptide(L)'
;MKKIYEKCDAVVIGTGAGGAPFAKEIAEKGANVIILERGIEFLKVEKGENLFDGALRVFSSTRAFRASVVIGTPPMVVGYGFCTGGSTAINAGTCFRPPSHILKKWREEHGLEVFTDDYIGKIAEEVESFLPVKEVDERAMGMGGKVFARGIKNIGWSGGVVKRNADGCLGCGACVAGCPVDAKKATHLSYLPSAVKKGAKLFIRAKAEKILIKNGRVEGVEGILIDENGNKWKLEIRSSTVAAGCGAVHTPILLKRSIGSSLGVIGKNFRLHPGGVVGAIFDEEINCWRGVPQSYYCDEFLKEDMILLLGAIPPPLGANLIPGFGMFHKELMAKYRGFIDAGVLVSDTSCGEVLSIRGVPVIRYKLHDIDFIKLKKGMNALAEIFFAGGAKYVFPLSQRGFIARSLKEFKEGMEKMKKEDMICGSIHPMGTARMGRDKGQSFVNQFLESHTIKGLFVVDASVLPTSTIVNPQETIMILSTHAGKSFVNRR
;
A
#
# COMPACT_ATOMS: atom_id res chain seq x y z
N MET A 1 34.77 7.01 10.83
CA MET A 1 33.37 6.83 11.21
C MET A 1 33.32 5.86 12.38
N LYS A 2 32.72 6.23 13.49
CA LYS A 2 32.55 5.36 14.66
C LYS A 2 31.69 4.14 14.27
N LYS A 3 31.87 3.02 14.98
CA LYS A 3 31.20 1.74 14.70
C LYS A 3 30.32 1.34 15.87
N ILE A 4 29.10 0.89 15.56
CA ILE A 4 28.20 0.21 16.49
C ILE A 4 28.19 -1.26 16.12
N TYR A 5 28.46 -2.12 17.08
CA TYR A 5 28.43 -3.57 16.93
C TYR A 5 27.37 -4.15 17.87
N GLU A 6 26.48 -4.97 17.31
CA GLU A 6 25.39 -5.62 18.04
C GLU A 6 25.31 -7.10 17.65
N LYS A 7 24.68 -7.89 18.53
CA LYS A 7 24.35 -9.29 18.27
C LYS A 7 22.93 -9.58 18.72
N CYS A 8 22.16 -10.30 17.93
CA CYS A 8 20.79 -10.65 18.22
C CYS A 8 20.39 -11.97 17.54
N ASP A 9 19.20 -12.48 17.86
CA ASP A 9 18.63 -13.68 17.23
C ASP A 9 18.12 -13.36 15.83
N ALA A 10 17.47 -12.19 15.66
CA ALA A 10 16.92 -11.77 14.38
C ALA A 10 17.05 -10.26 14.15
N VAL A 11 17.40 -9.87 12.92
CA VAL A 11 17.34 -8.50 12.44
C VAL A 11 16.12 -8.33 11.54
N VAL A 12 15.26 -7.39 11.85
CA VAL A 12 14.12 -7.01 11.00
C VAL A 12 14.40 -5.67 10.34
N ILE A 13 14.34 -5.60 9.01
CA ILE A 13 14.64 -4.40 8.24
C ILE A 13 13.35 -3.79 7.72
N GLY A 14 12.95 -2.65 8.28
CA GLY A 14 11.71 -1.94 7.98
C GLY A 14 10.63 -2.15 9.05
N THR A 15 9.84 -1.10 9.29
CA THR A 15 8.79 -1.03 10.32
C THR A 15 7.37 -1.00 9.75
N GLY A 16 7.22 -1.25 8.44
CA GLY A 16 5.93 -1.24 7.74
C GLY A 16 5.06 -2.47 8.03
N ALA A 17 4.03 -2.65 7.19
CA ALA A 17 3.01 -3.72 7.29
C ALA A 17 3.59 -5.14 7.36
N GLY A 18 4.82 -5.35 6.90
CA GLY A 18 5.48 -6.65 6.97
C GLY A 18 6.45 -6.77 8.15
N GLY A 19 7.44 -5.88 8.26
CA GLY A 19 8.49 -6.01 9.27
C GLY A 19 7.97 -5.95 10.70
N ALA A 20 7.07 -5.03 11.01
CA ALA A 20 6.58 -4.83 12.37
C ALA A 20 5.76 -6.03 12.92
N PRO A 21 4.82 -6.66 12.17
CA PRO A 21 4.16 -7.87 12.63
C PRO A 21 5.13 -9.05 12.84
N PHE A 22 6.08 -9.28 11.92
CA PHE A 22 7.10 -10.31 12.10
C PHE A 22 7.91 -10.09 13.37
N ALA A 23 8.38 -8.85 13.60
CA ALA A 23 9.15 -8.49 14.79
C ALA A 23 8.36 -8.75 16.08
N LYS A 24 7.06 -8.40 16.11
CA LYS A 24 6.18 -8.66 17.25
C LYS A 24 6.07 -10.15 17.53
N GLU A 25 5.73 -10.96 16.52
CA GLU A 25 5.53 -12.39 16.69
C GLU A 25 6.75 -13.09 17.30
N ILE A 26 7.95 -12.78 16.82
CA ILE A 26 9.17 -13.42 17.31
C ILE A 26 9.65 -12.85 18.65
N ALA A 27 9.46 -11.55 18.93
CA ALA A 27 9.80 -10.93 20.21
C ALA A 27 8.89 -11.43 21.33
N GLU A 28 7.60 -11.63 21.07
CA GLU A 28 6.65 -12.21 22.05
C GLU A 28 7.00 -13.64 22.46
N LYS A 29 7.79 -14.32 21.67
CA LYS A 29 8.32 -15.66 21.95
C LYS A 29 9.74 -15.67 22.52
N GLY A 30 10.22 -14.49 22.94
CA GLY A 30 11.49 -14.33 23.65
C GLY A 30 12.73 -14.21 22.75
N ALA A 31 12.56 -14.05 21.45
CA ALA A 31 13.72 -13.77 20.58
C ALA A 31 14.28 -12.38 20.86
N ASN A 32 15.61 -12.25 20.90
CA ASN A 32 16.28 -10.98 20.91
C ASN A 32 16.25 -10.37 19.48
N VAL A 33 15.49 -9.30 19.30
CA VAL A 33 15.19 -8.69 17.99
C VAL A 33 15.80 -7.30 17.88
N ILE A 34 16.46 -7.02 16.77
CA ILE A 34 16.86 -5.68 16.39
C ILE A 34 16.08 -5.26 15.15
N ILE A 35 15.42 -4.10 15.22
CA ILE A 35 14.61 -3.53 14.15
C ILE A 35 15.34 -2.31 13.59
N LEU A 36 15.49 -2.25 12.26
CA LEU A 36 16.11 -1.14 11.55
C LEU A 36 15.08 -0.40 10.72
N GLU A 37 14.90 0.90 10.97
CA GLU A 37 14.10 1.79 10.14
C GLU A 37 14.98 2.85 9.48
N ARG A 38 14.96 2.90 8.14
CA ARG A 38 15.76 3.86 7.38
C ARG A 38 15.20 5.28 7.44
N GLY A 39 13.89 5.39 7.57
CA GLY A 39 13.16 6.65 7.62
C GLY A 39 13.33 7.39 8.94
N ILE A 40 12.63 8.50 9.01
CA ILE A 40 12.53 9.31 10.21
C ILE A 40 11.43 8.77 11.14
N GLU A 41 11.39 9.27 12.37
CA GLU A 41 10.20 9.11 13.20
C GLU A 41 9.01 9.80 12.53
N PHE A 42 7.84 9.15 12.54
CA PHE A 42 6.66 9.70 11.91
C PHE A 42 6.07 10.83 12.76
N LEU A 43 5.95 12.00 12.15
CA LEU A 43 5.30 13.17 12.74
C LEU A 43 3.90 13.30 12.13
N LYS A 44 2.87 13.20 12.95
CA LYS A 44 1.47 13.33 12.54
C LYS A 44 1.04 14.80 12.42
N VAL A 45 -0.10 15.03 11.77
CA VAL A 45 -0.79 16.33 11.78
C VAL A 45 -1.17 16.67 13.22
N GLU A 46 -0.91 17.90 13.66
CA GLU A 46 -1.25 18.35 15.00
C GLU A 46 -2.76 18.62 15.14
N LYS A 47 -3.28 18.45 16.36
CA LYS A 47 -4.69 18.74 16.64
C LYS A 47 -4.94 20.25 16.46
N GLY A 48 -5.90 20.57 15.58
CA GLY A 48 -6.22 21.97 15.24
C GLY A 48 -5.43 22.53 14.05
N GLU A 49 -4.40 21.84 13.57
CA GLU A 49 -3.70 22.23 12.35
C GLU A 49 -4.62 22.07 11.13
N ASN A 50 -4.54 23.02 10.20
CA ASN A 50 -5.24 22.89 8.92
C ASN A 50 -4.74 21.62 8.20
N LEU A 51 -5.66 20.78 7.73
CA LEU A 51 -5.35 19.51 7.08
C LEU A 51 -4.37 19.67 5.90
N PHE A 52 -4.50 20.75 5.13
CA PHE A 52 -3.64 21.00 3.99
C PHE A 52 -2.21 21.37 4.43
N ASP A 53 -2.06 22.26 5.40
CA ASP A 53 -0.76 22.66 5.93
C ASP A 53 -0.07 21.49 6.64
N GLY A 54 -0.83 20.72 7.41
CA GLY A 54 -0.35 19.50 8.04
C GLY A 54 0.07 18.44 7.01
N ALA A 55 -0.70 18.26 5.95
CA ALA A 55 -0.34 17.35 4.86
C ALA A 55 0.91 17.83 4.12
N LEU A 56 1.00 19.12 3.77
CA LEU A 56 2.21 19.68 3.17
C LEU A 56 3.43 19.49 4.08
N ARG A 57 3.29 19.73 5.37
CA ARG A 57 4.37 19.50 6.33
C ARG A 57 4.79 18.04 6.37
N VAL A 58 3.85 17.10 6.47
CA VAL A 58 4.14 15.67 6.50
C VAL A 58 4.79 15.19 5.18
N PHE A 59 4.32 15.66 4.04
CA PHE A 59 4.83 15.21 2.75
C PHE A 59 6.11 15.94 2.30
N SER A 60 6.29 17.21 2.64
CA SER A 60 7.43 18.01 2.17
C SER A 60 8.53 18.19 3.24
N SER A 61 8.20 18.65 4.41
CA SER A 61 9.19 19.01 5.44
C SER A 61 9.74 17.82 6.21
N THR A 62 8.90 16.82 6.51
CA THR A 62 9.33 15.62 7.26
C THR A 62 9.96 14.55 6.39
N ARG A 63 9.82 14.64 5.06
CA ARG A 63 10.26 13.61 4.12
C ARG A 63 9.70 12.21 4.41
N ALA A 64 8.57 12.14 5.13
CA ALA A 64 7.90 10.88 5.47
C ALA A 64 7.32 10.17 4.23
N PHE A 65 6.96 10.93 3.21
CA PHE A 65 6.53 10.42 1.93
C PHE A 65 7.65 10.49 0.89
N ARG A 66 7.79 9.43 0.11
CA ARG A 66 8.66 9.39 -1.07
C ARG A 66 7.93 8.75 -2.24
N ALA A 67 8.40 9.07 -3.43
CA ALA A 67 7.88 8.51 -4.65
C ALA A 67 9.00 8.06 -5.59
N SER A 68 8.71 7.07 -6.40
CA SER A 68 9.54 6.63 -7.52
C SER A 68 8.75 6.75 -8.82
N VAL A 69 9.40 7.25 -9.87
CA VAL A 69 8.82 7.29 -11.20
C VAL A 69 8.88 5.91 -11.83
N VAL A 70 7.79 5.51 -12.44
CA VAL A 70 7.67 4.27 -13.22
C VAL A 70 7.81 4.62 -14.70
N ILE A 71 8.83 4.07 -15.34
CA ILE A 71 9.06 4.23 -16.77
C ILE A 71 8.17 3.24 -17.52
N GLY A 72 7.24 3.76 -18.31
CA GLY A 72 6.30 2.94 -19.09
C GLY A 72 5.16 3.79 -19.66
N THR A 73 4.12 3.11 -20.14
CA THR A 73 2.92 3.71 -20.72
C THR A 73 1.68 3.19 -20.02
N PRO A 74 0.87 4.06 -19.40
CA PRO A 74 1.14 5.49 -19.14
C PRO A 74 2.28 5.70 -18.13
N PRO A 75 2.89 6.88 -18.05
CA PRO A 75 3.83 7.18 -16.97
C PRO A 75 3.08 7.21 -15.64
N MET A 76 3.69 6.62 -14.60
CA MET A 76 3.06 6.46 -13.29
C MET A 76 4.02 6.86 -12.18
N VAL A 77 3.47 7.12 -11.02
CA VAL A 77 4.22 7.40 -9.79
C VAL A 77 3.81 6.40 -8.73
N VAL A 78 4.79 5.83 -8.05
CA VAL A 78 4.57 4.93 -6.91
C VAL A 78 4.99 5.63 -5.63
N GLY A 79 4.02 5.92 -4.77
CA GLY A 79 4.24 6.51 -3.46
C GLY A 79 4.48 5.46 -2.37
N TYR A 80 5.32 5.78 -1.38
CA TYR A 80 5.56 4.95 -0.21
C TYR A 80 6.02 5.75 1.00
N GLY A 81 5.77 5.22 2.22
CA GLY A 81 6.21 5.82 3.46
C GLY A 81 7.71 5.65 3.70
N PHE A 82 8.34 6.70 4.21
CA PHE A 82 9.75 6.74 4.56
C PHE A 82 9.92 7.23 6.02
N CYS A 83 9.32 6.47 6.93
CA CYS A 83 9.20 6.81 8.35
C CYS A 83 8.88 5.56 9.16
N THR A 84 8.93 5.68 10.49
CA THR A 84 8.40 4.62 11.36
C THR A 84 6.95 4.32 11.01
N GLY A 85 6.63 3.02 10.87
CA GLY A 85 5.35 2.56 10.36
C GLY A 85 5.29 2.42 8.83
N GLY A 86 6.28 2.94 8.07
CA GLY A 86 6.30 2.85 6.62
C GLY A 86 5.00 3.36 5.98
N SER A 87 4.53 2.70 4.94
CA SER A 87 3.30 3.10 4.23
C SER A 87 2.02 2.99 5.08
N THR A 88 2.02 2.24 6.20
CA THR A 88 0.86 2.19 7.09
C THR A 88 0.59 3.52 7.81
N ALA A 89 1.63 4.34 8.00
CA ALA A 89 1.51 5.67 8.61
C ALA A 89 0.78 6.66 7.69
N ILE A 90 0.92 6.53 6.38
CA ILE A 90 0.44 7.48 5.35
C ILE A 90 -0.68 6.92 4.45
N ASN A 91 -1.33 5.82 4.81
CA ASN A 91 -2.45 5.24 4.07
C ASN A 91 -3.82 5.55 4.70
N ALA A 92 -4.90 5.10 4.07
CA ALA A 92 -6.26 5.25 4.59
C ALA A 92 -6.62 4.28 5.72
N GLY A 93 -5.78 3.27 6.00
CA GLY A 93 -6.07 2.23 7.00
C GLY A 93 -7.12 1.21 6.57
N THR A 94 -7.40 1.11 5.27
CA THR A 94 -8.35 0.17 4.70
C THR A 94 -7.88 -1.27 4.86
N CYS A 95 -8.75 -2.13 5.37
CA CYS A 95 -8.50 -3.54 5.61
C CYS A 95 -9.44 -4.40 4.77
N PHE A 96 -8.86 -5.30 4.00
CA PHE A 96 -9.55 -6.33 3.24
C PHE A 96 -8.76 -7.64 3.36
N ARG A 97 -9.44 -8.70 3.71
CA ARG A 97 -8.88 -10.06 3.60
C ARG A 97 -8.61 -10.38 2.13
N PRO A 98 -7.57 -11.17 1.82
CA PRO A 98 -7.35 -11.62 0.45
C PRO A 98 -8.57 -12.43 -0.05
N PRO A 99 -9.11 -12.13 -1.24
CA PRO A 99 -10.26 -12.87 -1.78
C PRO A 99 -9.97 -14.36 -1.98
N SER A 100 -10.96 -15.22 -1.71
CA SER A 100 -10.82 -16.70 -1.78
C SER A 100 -10.32 -17.19 -3.13
N HIS A 101 -10.75 -16.57 -4.24
CA HIS A 101 -10.26 -16.96 -5.58
C HIS A 101 -8.79 -16.59 -5.81
N ILE A 102 -8.26 -15.53 -5.15
CA ILE A 102 -6.83 -15.21 -5.14
C ILE A 102 -6.05 -16.26 -4.35
N LEU A 103 -6.54 -16.67 -3.17
CA LEU A 103 -5.92 -17.75 -2.40
C LEU A 103 -5.93 -19.07 -3.18
N LYS A 104 -7.03 -19.39 -3.87
CA LYS A 104 -7.13 -20.54 -4.75
C LYS A 104 -6.09 -20.47 -5.86
N LYS A 105 -5.98 -19.32 -6.55
CA LYS A 105 -4.97 -19.08 -7.58
C LYS A 105 -3.54 -19.27 -7.07
N TRP A 106 -3.24 -18.79 -5.85
CA TRP A 106 -1.92 -18.97 -5.25
C TRP A 106 -1.61 -20.45 -4.94
N ARG A 107 -2.60 -21.24 -4.51
CA ARG A 107 -2.42 -22.69 -4.31
C ARG A 107 -2.18 -23.42 -5.65
N GLU A 108 -3.00 -23.16 -6.64
CA GLU A 108 -3.00 -23.88 -7.91
C GLU A 108 -1.84 -23.47 -8.82
N GLU A 109 -1.56 -22.18 -8.99
CA GLU A 109 -0.56 -21.69 -9.94
C GLU A 109 0.84 -21.51 -9.31
N HIS A 110 0.92 -21.32 -7.98
CA HIS A 110 2.18 -21.08 -7.30
C HIS A 110 2.57 -22.15 -6.27
N GLY A 111 1.74 -23.19 -6.09
CA GLY A 111 2.01 -24.31 -5.19
C GLY A 111 2.07 -23.91 -3.71
N LEU A 112 1.25 -22.93 -3.31
CA LEU A 112 1.22 -22.38 -1.95
C LEU A 112 0.12 -23.06 -1.11
N GLU A 113 0.22 -24.35 -0.94
CA GLU A 113 -0.81 -25.24 -0.41
C GLU A 113 -1.31 -24.86 0.99
N VAL A 114 -0.46 -24.24 1.82
CA VAL A 114 -0.81 -23.82 3.18
C VAL A 114 -1.86 -22.70 3.23
N PHE A 115 -2.01 -21.91 2.16
CA PHE A 115 -2.89 -20.73 2.14
C PHE A 115 -4.33 -21.11 1.78
N THR A 116 -4.95 -21.96 2.61
CA THR A 116 -6.38 -22.24 2.55
C THR A 116 -7.19 -21.08 3.15
N ASP A 117 -8.47 -20.98 2.78
CA ASP A 117 -9.36 -19.94 3.32
C ASP A 117 -9.49 -20.06 4.84
N ASP A 118 -9.59 -21.29 5.39
CA ASP A 118 -9.65 -21.53 6.84
C ASP A 118 -8.35 -21.08 7.54
N TYR A 119 -7.19 -21.47 7.02
CA TYR A 119 -5.91 -21.13 7.64
C TYR A 119 -5.65 -19.61 7.61
N ILE A 120 -5.86 -18.97 6.47
CA ILE A 120 -5.71 -17.51 6.33
C ILE A 120 -6.77 -16.79 7.15
N GLY A 121 -8.00 -17.29 7.21
CA GLY A 121 -9.08 -16.76 8.03
C GLY A 121 -8.72 -16.67 9.50
N LYS A 122 -8.15 -17.73 10.08
CA LYS A 122 -7.69 -17.74 11.50
C LYS A 122 -6.62 -16.69 11.77
N ILE A 123 -5.64 -16.53 10.88
CA ILE A 123 -4.60 -15.51 11.06
C ILE A 123 -5.19 -14.11 10.86
N ALA A 124 -6.12 -13.95 9.92
CA ALA A 124 -6.81 -12.67 9.70
C ALA A 124 -7.58 -12.23 10.96
N GLU A 125 -8.29 -13.14 11.63
CA GLU A 125 -8.99 -12.85 12.87
C GLU A 125 -8.04 -12.37 13.99
N GLU A 126 -6.86 -12.96 14.11
CA GLU A 126 -5.84 -12.51 15.05
C GLU A 126 -5.34 -11.10 14.71
N VAL A 127 -5.05 -10.83 13.42
CA VAL A 127 -4.60 -9.51 12.93
C VAL A 127 -5.69 -8.46 13.16
N GLU A 128 -6.93 -8.76 12.79
CA GLU A 128 -8.09 -7.87 12.94
C GLU A 128 -8.40 -7.57 14.41
N SER A 129 -8.30 -8.57 15.28
CA SER A 129 -8.48 -8.40 16.73
C SER A 129 -7.38 -7.52 17.33
N PHE A 130 -6.13 -7.75 16.95
CA PHE A 130 -4.99 -6.95 17.43
C PHE A 130 -5.05 -5.48 16.96
N LEU A 131 -5.55 -5.23 15.76
CA LEU A 131 -5.62 -3.90 15.14
C LEU A 131 -6.96 -3.19 15.31
N PRO A 132 -7.88 -3.61 16.16
CA PRO A 132 -9.32 -3.40 16.23
C PRO A 132 -9.95 -3.03 14.87
N VAL A 133 -9.83 -3.96 13.92
CA VAL A 133 -10.41 -3.79 12.57
C VAL A 133 -11.93 -3.85 12.66
N LYS A 134 -12.59 -2.77 12.23
CA LYS A 134 -14.05 -2.66 12.24
C LYS A 134 -14.55 -1.78 11.10
N GLU A 135 -15.83 -1.89 10.79
CA GLU A 135 -16.47 -1.02 9.81
C GLU A 135 -16.38 0.46 10.22
N VAL A 136 -16.36 1.32 9.21
CA VAL A 136 -16.39 2.77 9.43
C VAL A 136 -17.72 3.15 10.10
N ASP A 137 -17.64 3.84 11.24
CA ASP A 137 -18.82 4.38 11.91
C ASP A 137 -19.55 5.36 10.97
N GLU A 138 -20.89 5.30 10.97
CA GLU A 138 -21.71 6.14 10.08
C GLU A 138 -21.41 7.64 10.26
N ARG A 139 -21.13 8.07 11.47
CA ARG A 139 -20.75 9.48 11.77
C ARG A 139 -19.42 9.88 11.18
N ALA A 140 -18.50 8.93 11.02
CA ALA A 140 -17.17 9.15 10.44
C ALA A 140 -17.16 8.99 8.91
N MET A 141 -18.17 8.35 8.32
CA MET A 141 -18.23 8.06 6.89
C MET A 141 -18.23 9.31 6.01
N GLY A 142 -18.91 10.38 6.45
CA GLY A 142 -19.08 11.61 5.67
C GLY A 142 -20.12 11.48 4.55
N MET A 143 -20.48 12.62 3.93
CA MET A 143 -21.48 12.65 2.86
C MET A 143 -21.00 11.93 1.60
N GLY A 144 -19.69 11.93 1.29
CA GLY A 144 -19.14 11.20 0.15
C GLY A 144 -19.48 9.72 0.17
N GLY A 145 -19.31 9.05 1.33
CA GLY A 145 -19.69 7.65 1.50
C GLY A 145 -21.20 7.40 1.31
N LYS A 146 -22.04 8.28 1.85
CA LYS A 146 -23.50 8.17 1.72
C LYS A 146 -23.97 8.34 0.27
N VAL A 147 -23.40 9.31 -0.46
CA VAL A 147 -23.73 9.54 -1.88
C VAL A 147 -23.25 8.39 -2.77
N PHE A 148 -22.05 7.88 -2.53
CA PHE A 148 -21.53 6.73 -3.27
C PHE A 148 -22.36 5.46 -3.02
N ALA A 149 -22.72 5.19 -1.76
CA ALA A 149 -23.63 4.10 -1.38
C ALA A 149 -25.02 4.25 -2.02
N ARG A 150 -25.57 5.47 -2.06
CA ARG A 150 -26.85 5.78 -2.74
C ARG A 150 -26.79 5.41 -4.23
N GLY A 151 -25.72 5.79 -4.93
CA GLY A 151 -25.53 5.46 -6.35
C GLY A 151 -25.51 3.94 -6.58
N ILE A 152 -24.71 3.20 -5.80
CA ILE A 152 -24.62 1.74 -5.86
C ILE A 152 -26.00 1.09 -5.62
N LYS A 153 -26.71 1.53 -4.58
CA LYS A 153 -28.05 1.03 -4.25
C LYS A 153 -29.06 1.28 -5.37
N ASN A 154 -29.03 2.46 -6.00
CA ASN A 154 -29.98 2.84 -7.04
C ASN A 154 -29.86 1.98 -8.31
N ILE A 155 -28.66 1.42 -8.57
CA ILE A 155 -28.43 0.51 -9.71
C ILE A 155 -28.45 -0.97 -9.31
N GLY A 156 -28.68 -1.28 -8.03
CA GLY A 156 -28.83 -2.65 -7.52
C GLY A 156 -27.50 -3.44 -7.45
N TRP A 157 -26.35 -2.75 -7.41
CA TRP A 157 -25.05 -3.43 -7.32
C TRP A 157 -24.65 -3.75 -5.89
N SER A 158 -23.72 -4.71 -5.77
CA SER A 158 -23.12 -5.14 -4.51
C SER A 158 -22.07 -4.15 -4.01
N GLY A 159 -22.05 -3.92 -2.70
CA GLY A 159 -21.09 -3.05 -2.06
C GLY A 159 -21.30 -2.96 -0.55
N GLY A 160 -20.38 -2.31 0.15
CA GLY A 160 -20.44 -2.25 1.61
C GLY A 160 -19.57 -1.17 2.24
N VAL A 161 -19.72 -1.05 3.55
CA VAL A 161 -18.89 -0.19 4.38
C VAL A 161 -17.50 -0.79 4.52
N VAL A 162 -16.46 0.03 4.32
CA VAL A 162 -15.08 -0.43 4.41
C VAL A 162 -14.70 -0.71 5.86
N LYS A 163 -14.03 -1.83 6.11
CA LYS A 163 -13.38 -2.12 7.39
C LYS A 163 -12.02 -1.43 7.46
N ARG A 164 -11.67 -0.95 8.64
CA ARG A 164 -10.41 -0.22 8.88
C ARG A 164 -9.79 -0.55 10.23
N ASN A 165 -8.47 -0.53 10.28
CA ASN A 165 -7.71 -0.60 11.53
C ASN A 165 -7.76 0.73 12.30
N ALA A 166 -8.93 1.13 12.74
CA ALA A 166 -9.12 2.41 13.44
C ALA A 166 -10.12 2.29 14.58
N ASP A 167 -9.79 2.89 15.72
CA ASP A 167 -10.64 2.97 16.89
C ASP A 167 -10.74 4.41 17.39
N GLY A 168 -11.96 4.90 17.64
CA GLY A 168 -12.21 6.31 18.01
C GLY A 168 -12.01 7.30 16.85
N CYS A 169 -12.35 6.94 15.62
CA CYS A 169 -12.18 7.79 14.44
C CYS A 169 -13.14 8.99 14.49
N LEU A 170 -12.61 10.22 14.29
CA LEU A 170 -13.38 11.46 14.26
C LEU A 170 -13.88 11.86 12.87
N GLY A 171 -13.60 11.10 11.81
CA GLY A 171 -13.98 11.45 10.45
C GLY A 171 -13.32 12.71 9.89
N CYS A 172 -12.13 13.08 10.36
CA CYS A 172 -11.48 14.34 9.98
C CYS A 172 -10.82 14.34 8.58
N GLY A 173 -10.77 13.19 7.88
CA GLY A 173 -10.15 13.08 6.55
C GLY A 173 -8.60 13.01 6.53
N ALA A 174 -7.92 13.24 7.64
CA ALA A 174 -6.45 13.37 7.72
C ALA A 174 -5.65 12.05 7.61
N CYS A 175 -6.26 10.93 7.29
CA CYS A 175 -5.66 9.58 7.40
C CYS A 175 -4.31 9.44 6.69
N VAL A 176 -4.19 10.01 5.48
CA VAL A 176 -2.96 9.92 4.65
C VAL A 176 -1.85 10.88 5.10
N ALA A 177 -2.18 11.89 5.89
CA ALA A 177 -1.22 12.83 6.48
C ALA A 177 -0.85 12.48 7.94
N GLY A 178 -1.40 11.37 8.47
CA GLY A 178 -1.25 10.97 9.86
C GLY A 178 -2.49 11.32 10.69
N CYS A 179 -2.93 10.38 11.51
CA CYS A 179 -4.12 10.55 12.33
C CYS A 179 -3.82 11.48 13.53
N PRO A 180 -4.45 12.66 13.64
CA PRO A 180 -4.14 13.62 14.72
C PRO A 180 -4.52 13.09 16.12
N VAL A 181 -5.43 12.11 16.19
CA VAL A 181 -5.93 11.52 17.45
C VAL A 181 -5.50 10.06 17.63
N ASP A 182 -4.54 9.56 16.83
CA ASP A 182 -4.02 8.18 16.88
C ASP A 182 -5.10 7.08 16.79
N ALA A 183 -6.26 7.41 16.23
CA ALA A 183 -7.34 6.45 16.01
C ALA A 183 -6.94 5.37 15.00
N LYS A 184 -6.25 5.74 13.90
CA LYS A 184 -5.71 4.79 12.93
C LYS A 184 -4.51 4.05 13.51
N LYS A 185 -4.65 2.74 13.71
CA LYS A 185 -3.63 1.87 14.33
C LYS A 185 -2.57 1.41 13.33
N ALA A 186 -1.84 2.38 12.74
CA ALA A 186 -0.66 2.10 11.93
C ALA A 186 0.41 1.34 12.74
N THR A 187 1.33 0.66 12.09
CA THR A 187 2.28 -0.24 12.77
C THR A 187 3.15 0.44 13.81
N HIS A 188 3.45 1.73 13.67
CA HIS A 188 4.19 2.51 14.69
C HIS A 188 3.36 2.80 15.95
N LEU A 189 2.04 2.64 15.91
CA LEU A 189 1.12 2.79 17.05
C LEU A 189 0.62 1.44 17.60
N SER A 190 0.94 0.34 16.93
CA SER A 190 0.43 -1.00 17.27
C SER A 190 1.53 -2.03 17.40
N TYR A 191 1.95 -2.67 16.31
CA TYR A 191 2.94 -3.76 16.31
C TYR A 191 4.31 -3.33 16.83
N LEU A 192 4.80 -2.16 16.45
CA LEU A 192 6.14 -1.70 16.82
C LEU A 192 6.28 -1.47 18.33
N PRO A 193 5.36 -0.72 19.00
CA PRO A 193 5.38 -0.61 20.46
C PRO A 193 5.24 -1.96 21.17
N SER A 194 4.44 -2.90 20.62
CA SER A 194 4.31 -4.25 21.20
C SER A 194 5.63 -5.02 21.16
N ALA A 195 6.33 -4.99 20.00
CA ALA A 195 7.65 -5.63 19.86
C ALA A 195 8.68 -5.00 20.83
N VAL A 196 8.73 -3.67 20.92
CA VAL A 196 9.66 -2.94 21.81
C VAL A 196 9.37 -3.27 23.29
N LYS A 197 8.10 -3.32 23.71
CA LYS A 197 7.69 -3.74 25.05
C LYS A 197 8.15 -5.16 25.40
N LYS A 198 8.34 -6.01 24.39
CA LYS A 198 8.87 -7.38 24.53
C LYS A 198 10.40 -7.46 24.39
N GLY A 199 11.10 -6.32 24.40
CA GLY A 199 12.56 -6.24 24.40
C GLY A 199 13.19 -6.04 23.03
N ALA A 200 12.43 -5.87 21.96
CA ALA A 200 13.02 -5.54 20.66
C ALA A 200 13.68 -4.15 20.69
N LYS A 201 14.89 -4.05 20.14
CA LYS A 201 15.65 -2.80 20.04
C LYS A 201 15.39 -2.14 18.68
N LEU A 202 14.94 -0.90 18.67
CA LEU A 202 14.65 -0.14 17.46
C LEU A 202 15.74 0.90 17.17
N PHE A 203 16.27 0.89 15.94
CA PHE A 203 17.13 1.95 15.41
C PHE A 203 16.39 2.69 14.30
N ILE A 204 16.09 3.97 14.51
CA ILE A 204 15.51 4.89 13.52
C ILE A 204 16.65 5.60 12.79
N ARG A 205 16.44 6.01 11.53
CA ARG A 205 17.47 6.55 10.61
C ARG A 205 18.63 5.57 10.38
N ALA A 206 18.32 4.28 10.50
CA ALA A 206 19.26 3.17 10.34
C ALA A 206 19.01 2.46 9.01
N LYS A 207 19.87 2.70 8.04
CA LYS A 207 19.79 2.11 6.70
C LYS A 207 20.61 0.83 6.65
N ALA A 208 19.94 -0.31 6.49
CA ALA A 208 20.62 -1.55 6.10
C ALA A 208 21.17 -1.39 4.67
N GLU A 209 22.46 -1.61 4.50
CA GLU A 209 23.12 -1.50 3.20
C GLU A 209 23.41 -2.84 2.57
N LYS A 210 23.70 -3.86 3.38
CA LYS A 210 24.03 -5.21 2.92
C LYS A 210 23.63 -6.25 3.95
N ILE A 211 23.06 -7.36 3.52
CA ILE A 211 22.89 -8.58 4.30
C ILE A 211 24.19 -9.38 4.17
N LEU A 212 24.77 -9.76 5.29
CA LEU A 212 25.98 -10.58 5.34
C LEU A 212 25.59 -12.04 5.15
N ILE A 213 26.17 -12.69 4.14
CA ILE A 213 25.86 -14.07 3.78
C ILE A 213 27.19 -14.83 3.59
N LYS A 214 27.27 -16.01 4.21
CA LYS A 214 28.39 -16.93 4.05
C LYS A 214 27.87 -18.37 3.94
N ASN A 215 28.39 -19.11 2.97
CA ASN A 215 28.04 -20.52 2.76
C ASN A 215 26.51 -20.76 2.69
N GLY A 216 25.75 -19.90 2.00
CA GLY A 216 24.29 -20.00 1.86
C GLY A 216 23.51 -19.73 3.14
N ARG A 217 24.09 -19.07 4.15
CA ARG A 217 23.45 -18.71 5.41
C ARG A 217 23.64 -17.23 5.73
N VAL A 218 22.65 -16.65 6.39
CA VAL A 218 22.76 -15.29 6.93
C VAL A 218 23.75 -15.26 8.10
N GLU A 219 24.61 -14.23 8.15
CA GLU A 219 25.49 -13.92 9.28
C GLU A 219 25.19 -12.57 9.93
N GLY A 220 24.31 -11.76 9.35
CA GLY A 220 23.93 -10.45 9.89
C GLY A 220 23.64 -9.39 8.84
N VAL A 221 23.79 -8.13 9.26
CA VAL A 221 23.51 -6.93 8.44
C VAL A 221 24.62 -5.89 8.66
N GLU A 222 25.06 -5.25 7.59
CA GLU A 222 25.83 -4.01 7.62
C GLU A 222 24.96 -2.84 7.20
N GLY A 223 25.19 -1.66 7.81
CA GLY A 223 24.44 -0.48 7.51
C GLY A 223 25.06 0.81 8.05
N ILE A 224 24.27 1.87 7.95
CA ILE A 224 24.63 3.20 8.45
C ILE A 224 23.47 3.72 9.32
N LEU A 225 23.80 4.14 10.53
CA LEU A 225 22.94 4.91 11.41
C LEU A 225 23.31 6.39 11.30
N ILE A 226 22.32 7.26 11.21
CA ILE A 226 22.49 8.71 11.29
C ILE A 226 21.86 9.15 12.62
N ASP A 227 22.69 9.66 13.54
CA ASP A 227 22.18 10.15 14.82
C ASP A 227 21.41 11.48 14.71
N GLU A 228 20.89 11.98 15.82
CA GLU A 228 20.13 13.23 15.86
C GLU A 228 20.94 14.45 15.45
N ASN A 229 22.24 14.41 15.66
CA ASN A 229 23.19 15.46 15.29
C ASN A 229 23.67 15.35 13.83
N GLY A 230 23.18 14.35 13.07
CA GLY A 230 23.59 14.11 11.68
C GLY A 230 24.89 13.33 11.53
N ASN A 231 25.51 12.86 12.62
CA ASN A 231 26.73 12.05 12.54
C ASN A 231 26.42 10.66 12.01
N LYS A 232 27.32 10.14 11.18
CA LYS A 232 27.19 8.80 10.59
C LYS A 232 27.99 7.78 11.39
N TRP A 233 27.34 6.66 11.73
CA TRP A 233 27.92 5.51 12.41
C TRP A 233 27.83 4.29 11.52
N LYS A 234 28.91 3.54 11.38
CA LYS A 234 28.84 2.21 10.72
C LYS A 234 28.15 1.25 11.67
N LEU A 235 27.10 0.59 11.18
CA LEU A 235 26.33 -0.39 11.92
C LEU A 235 26.70 -1.78 11.41
N GLU A 236 27.05 -2.70 12.33
CA GLU A 236 27.26 -4.11 12.05
C GLU A 236 26.49 -4.92 13.10
N ILE A 237 25.52 -5.72 12.65
CA ILE A 237 24.71 -6.56 13.52
C ILE A 237 24.91 -8.01 13.09
N ARG A 238 25.37 -8.83 14.02
CA ARG A 238 25.48 -10.28 13.82
C ARG A 238 24.20 -10.98 14.21
N SER A 239 23.71 -11.80 13.28
CA SER A 239 22.46 -12.55 13.45
C SER A 239 22.41 -13.72 12.48
N SER A 240 21.82 -14.83 12.89
CA SER A 240 21.54 -15.97 12.01
C SER A 240 20.24 -15.83 11.23
N THR A 241 19.46 -14.77 11.50
CA THR A 241 18.17 -14.52 10.85
C THR A 241 18.06 -13.04 10.45
N VAL A 242 17.64 -12.80 9.22
CA VAL A 242 17.31 -11.48 8.70
C VAL A 242 15.96 -11.53 7.99
N ALA A 243 15.04 -10.65 8.39
CA ALA A 243 13.76 -10.44 7.73
C ALA A 243 13.77 -9.09 6.97
N ALA A 244 13.75 -9.15 5.64
CA ALA A 244 13.69 -7.99 4.78
C ALA A 244 12.22 -7.53 4.61
N GLY A 245 11.89 -6.36 5.13
CA GLY A 245 10.57 -5.71 5.08
C GLY A 245 10.65 -4.28 4.54
N CYS A 246 11.51 -4.04 3.53
CA CYS A 246 11.79 -2.69 3.01
C CYS A 246 10.77 -2.20 1.95
N GLY A 247 9.72 -2.99 1.68
CA GLY A 247 8.73 -2.75 0.64
C GLY A 247 9.20 -3.15 -0.76
N ALA A 248 8.25 -3.39 -1.68
CA ALA A 248 8.50 -4.00 -2.99
C ALA A 248 9.44 -3.20 -3.90
N VAL A 249 9.69 -1.93 -3.61
CA VAL A 249 10.67 -1.11 -4.35
C VAL A 249 12.08 -1.28 -3.81
N HIS A 250 12.26 -1.37 -2.48
CA HIS A 250 13.60 -1.35 -1.87
C HIS A 250 14.12 -2.72 -1.46
N THR A 251 13.24 -3.66 -1.15
CA THR A 251 13.65 -5.06 -0.84
C THR A 251 14.48 -5.68 -1.97
N PRO A 252 14.06 -5.64 -3.25
CA PRO A 252 14.87 -6.22 -4.32
C PRO A 252 16.23 -5.51 -4.51
N ILE A 253 16.33 -4.23 -4.19
CA ILE A 253 17.61 -3.49 -4.25
C ILE A 253 18.56 -3.97 -3.17
N LEU A 254 18.08 -4.14 -1.93
CA LEU A 254 18.86 -4.68 -0.83
C LEU A 254 19.34 -6.12 -1.14
N LEU A 255 18.43 -6.95 -1.63
CA LEU A 255 18.74 -8.34 -1.99
C LEU A 255 19.79 -8.41 -3.10
N LYS A 256 19.61 -7.69 -4.22
CA LYS A 256 20.59 -7.66 -5.32
C LYS A 256 21.97 -7.17 -4.88
N ARG A 257 22.02 -6.18 -4.01
CA ARG A 257 23.28 -5.68 -3.44
C ARG A 257 23.97 -6.72 -2.55
N SER A 258 23.22 -7.55 -1.86
CA SER A 258 23.72 -8.54 -0.90
C SER A 258 24.13 -9.86 -1.54
N ILE A 259 23.36 -10.31 -2.53
CA ILE A 259 23.48 -11.66 -3.14
C ILE A 259 24.12 -11.58 -4.54
N GLY A 260 24.13 -10.39 -5.15
CA GLY A 260 24.49 -10.23 -6.56
C GLY A 260 23.28 -10.44 -7.49
N SER A 261 23.52 -10.31 -8.80
CA SER A 261 22.47 -10.42 -9.83
C SER A 261 22.20 -11.87 -10.28
N SER A 262 22.87 -12.84 -9.71
CA SER A 262 22.81 -14.26 -10.14
C SER A 262 21.42 -14.89 -9.98
N LEU A 263 20.61 -14.41 -9.04
CA LEU A 263 19.23 -14.87 -8.87
C LEU A 263 18.28 -13.98 -9.69
N GLY A 264 18.04 -14.40 -10.93
CA GLY A 264 17.28 -13.64 -11.94
C GLY A 264 15.83 -13.29 -11.58
N VAL A 265 15.25 -13.91 -10.54
CA VAL A 265 13.88 -13.68 -10.09
C VAL A 265 13.70 -12.40 -9.26
N ILE A 266 14.80 -11.89 -8.62
CA ILE A 266 14.76 -10.72 -7.74
C ILE A 266 14.53 -9.45 -8.57
N GLY A 267 13.53 -8.66 -8.18
CA GLY A 267 13.13 -7.42 -8.85
C GLY A 267 12.26 -7.64 -10.07
N LYS A 268 12.04 -8.86 -10.50
CA LYS A 268 11.07 -9.24 -11.55
C LYS A 268 9.66 -9.36 -10.95
N ASN A 269 8.67 -9.58 -11.83
CA ASN A 269 7.27 -9.73 -11.44
C ASN A 269 6.73 -8.54 -10.61
N PHE A 270 7.26 -7.33 -10.83
CA PHE A 270 6.71 -6.14 -10.20
C PHE A 270 5.27 -5.94 -10.66
N ARG A 271 4.33 -5.92 -9.70
CA ARG A 271 2.92 -5.63 -9.90
C ARG A 271 2.61 -4.27 -9.33
N LEU A 272 1.73 -3.55 -10.01
CA LEU A 272 1.43 -2.17 -9.62
C LEU A 272 0.05 -2.02 -8.99
N HIS A 273 -0.89 -2.93 -9.30
CA HIS A 273 -2.30 -2.80 -8.92
C HIS A 273 -2.84 -1.44 -9.39
N PRO A 274 -2.86 -1.19 -10.70
CA PRO A 274 -3.13 0.13 -11.25
C PRO A 274 -4.55 0.57 -10.96
N GLY A 275 -4.72 1.86 -10.69
CA GLY A 275 -6.00 2.48 -10.46
C GLY A 275 -6.30 3.60 -11.45
N GLY A 276 -7.56 3.67 -11.89
CA GLY A 276 -8.14 4.80 -12.61
C GLY A 276 -9.12 5.54 -11.71
N VAL A 277 -9.21 6.85 -11.82
CA VAL A 277 -10.07 7.67 -10.96
C VAL A 277 -11.08 8.44 -11.80
N VAL A 278 -12.30 8.54 -11.28
CA VAL A 278 -13.40 9.34 -11.85
C VAL A 278 -13.84 10.35 -10.81
N GLY A 279 -13.95 11.62 -11.20
CA GLY A 279 -14.53 12.68 -10.41
C GLY A 279 -15.94 12.99 -10.85
N ALA A 280 -16.76 13.47 -9.92
CA ALA A 280 -18.12 13.90 -10.19
C ALA A 280 -18.46 15.18 -9.41
N ILE A 281 -19.38 15.98 -9.93
CA ILE A 281 -19.92 17.19 -9.28
C ILE A 281 -21.43 17.05 -9.15
N PHE A 282 -21.92 17.27 -7.93
CA PHE A 282 -23.33 17.27 -7.54
C PHE A 282 -23.77 18.70 -7.22
N ASP A 283 -25.09 18.95 -7.25
CA ASP A 283 -25.66 20.21 -6.77
C ASP A 283 -25.74 20.27 -5.23
N GLU A 284 -25.79 19.11 -4.57
CA GLU A 284 -25.76 19.00 -3.11
C GLU A 284 -24.34 19.19 -2.54
N GLU A 285 -24.26 19.67 -1.31
CA GLU A 285 -22.99 19.87 -0.60
C GLU A 285 -22.51 18.53 -0.01
N ILE A 286 -21.39 18.01 -0.52
CA ILE A 286 -20.80 16.73 -0.12
C ILE A 286 -19.56 16.92 0.76
N ASN A 287 -18.68 17.86 0.41
CA ASN A 287 -17.41 18.09 1.10
C ASN A 287 -16.62 16.78 1.30
N CYS A 288 -16.35 16.04 0.22
CA CYS A 288 -15.80 14.67 0.26
C CYS A 288 -14.47 14.54 1.04
N TRP A 289 -13.74 15.63 1.22
CA TRP A 289 -12.51 15.69 2.03
C TRP A 289 -12.81 15.67 3.56
N ARG A 290 -14.07 15.79 3.96
CA ARG A 290 -14.54 15.56 5.34
C ARG A 290 -15.13 14.16 5.44
N GLY A 291 -14.72 13.42 6.44
CA GLY A 291 -15.07 12.02 6.58
C GLY A 291 -13.87 11.11 6.28
N VAL A 292 -14.09 9.83 6.39
CA VAL A 292 -13.07 8.82 6.12
C VAL A 292 -12.86 8.70 4.61
N PRO A 293 -11.62 8.86 4.11
CA PRO A 293 -11.28 8.48 2.73
C PRO A 293 -11.64 7.06 2.46
N GLN A 294 -12.02 6.49 1.47
CA GLN A 294 -12.33 5.06 1.29
C GLN A 294 -13.27 4.52 2.39
N SER A 295 -14.42 5.16 2.58
CA SER A 295 -15.41 4.72 3.57
C SER A 295 -16.42 3.70 3.03
N TYR A 296 -16.55 3.59 1.70
CA TYR A 296 -17.47 2.68 1.03
C TYR A 296 -16.84 2.07 -0.22
N TYR A 297 -17.24 0.84 -0.57
CA TYR A 297 -16.74 0.12 -1.76
C TYR A 297 -17.91 -0.52 -2.54
N CYS A 298 -17.64 -0.85 -3.82
CA CYS A 298 -18.47 -1.70 -4.65
C CYS A 298 -17.63 -2.89 -5.11
N ASP A 299 -18.11 -4.10 -4.84
CA ASP A 299 -17.47 -5.38 -5.16
C ASP A 299 -18.17 -6.19 -6.25
N GLU A 300 -19.12 -5.56 -6.95
CA GLU A 300 -19.86 -6.16 -8.07
C GLU A 300 -18.93 -6.81 -9.10
N PHE A 301 -17.75 -6.21 -9.31
CA PHE A 301 -16.77 -6.66 -10.29
C PHE A 301 -15.59 -7.45 -9.69
N LEU A 302 -15.72 -7.94 -8.47
CA LEU A 302 -14.62 -8.65 -7.79
C LEU A 302 -14.21 -9.93 -8.54
N LYS A 303 -15.17 -10.64 -9.14
CA LYS A 303 -14.92 -11.82 -9.97
C LYS A 303 -14.25 -11.50 -11.32
N GLU A 304 -14.25 -10.23 -11.72
CA GLU A 304 -13.58 -9.72 -12.90
C GLU A 304 -12.25 -9.04 -12.56
N ASP A 305 -11.72 -9.31 -11.36
CA ASP A 305 -10.47 -8.77 -10.85
C ASP A 305 -10.47 -7.24 -10.66
N MET A 306 -11.60 -6.65 -10.28
CA MET A 306 -11.75 -5.21 -10.03
C MET A 306 -12.52 -4.94 -8.74
N ILE A 307 -12.16 -3.85 -8.05
CA ILE A 307 -12.92 -3.28 -6.95
C ILE A 307 -13.02 -1.77 -7.13
N LEU A 308 -14.16 -1.19 -6.78
CA LEU A 308 -14.38 0.26 -6.84
C LEU A 308 -14.39 0.82 -5.43
N LEU A 309 -13.64 1.88 -5.20
CA LEU A 309 -13.46 2.48 -3.87
C LEU A 309 -13.68 3.98 -3.92
N LEU A 310 -14.44 4.48 -2.95
CA LEU A 310 -14.56 5.92 -2.74
C LEU A 310 -13.18 6.55 -2.53
N GLY A 311 -12.96 7.72 -3.11
CA GLY A 311 -11.81 8.60 -2.85
C GLY A 311 -12.16 9.74 -1.89
N ALA A 312 -11.22 10.62 -1.64
CA ALA A 312 -11.43 11.87 -0.91
C ALA A 312 -10.28 12.84 -1.24
N ILE A 313 -10.33 13.42 -2.43
CA ILE A 313 -9.31 14.36 -2.88
C ILE A 313 -9.62 15.75 -2.29
N PRO A 314 -8.68 16.36 -1.54
CA PRO A 314 -8.89 17.70 -0.99
C PRO A 314 -8.79 18.79 -2.06
N PRO A 315 -9.43 19.98 -1.87
CA PRO A 315 -9.53 21.04 -2.88
C PRO A 315 -8.22 21.43 -3.58
N PRO A 316 -7.06 21.55 -2.91
CA PRO A 316 -5.83 21.94 -3.59
C PRO A 316 -5.31 20.92 -4.59
N LEU A 317 -5.54 19.62 -4.35
CA LEU A 317 -5.23 18.56 -5.30
C LEU A 317 -6.31 18.47 -6.39
N GLY A 318 -7.59 18.61 -6.01
CA GLY A 318 -8.71 18.57 -6.93
C GLY A 318 -8.68 19.68 -7.99
N ALA A 319 -8.17 20.85 -7.65
CA ALA A 319 -7.97 21.95 -8.59
C ALA A 319 -7.11 21.55 -9.80
N ASN A 320 -6.16 20.64 -9.62
CA ASN A 320 -5.32 20.13 -10.70
C ASN A 320 -5.93 18.95 -11.46
N LEU A 321 -7.03 18.40 -10.97
CA LEU A 321 -7.63 17.16 -11.48
C LEU A 321 -8.95 17.41 -12.22
N ILE A 322 -9.65 18.51 -11.89
CA ILE A 322 -10.86 18.95 -12.61
C ILE A 322 -10.44 19.42 -14.00
N PRO A 323 -11.01 18.85 -15.09
CA PRO A 323 -10.67 19.22 -16.45
C PRO A 323 -11.07 20.66 -16.80
N GLY A 324 -10.41 21.22 -17.81
CA GLY A 324 -10.74 22.54 -18.34
C GLY A 324 -9.77 23.62 -17.86
N PHE A 325 -10.00 24.85 -18.35
CA PHE A 325 -9.20 26.04 -18.01
C PHE A 325 -10.06 27.31 -18.08
N GLY A 326 -9.54 28.42 -17.56
CA GLY A 326 -10.21 29.73 -17.60
C GLY A 326 -11.50 29.78 -16.80
N MET A 327 -12.50 30.49 -17.32
CA MET A 327 -13.78 30.70 -16.62
C MET A 327 -14.53 29.42 -16.34
N PHE A 328 -14.53 28.48 -17.27
CA PHE A 328 -15.21 27.19 -17.08
C PHE A 328 -14.61 26.39 -15.93
N HIS A 329 -13.27 26.31 -15.82
CA HIS A 329 -12.62 25.67 -14.69
C HIS A 329 -12.96 26.37 -13.36
N LYS A 330 -12.98 27.72 -13.35
CA LYS A 330 -13.37 28.52 -12.20
C LYS A 330 -14.80 28.20 -11.74
N GLU A 331 -15.74 28.05 -12.67
CA GLU A 331 -17.14 27.68 -12.37
C GLU A 331 -17.25 26.31 -11.73
N LEU A 332 -16.49 25.32 -12.24
CA LEU A 332 -16.44 23.97 -11.63
C LEU A 332 -15.80 24.01 -10.25
N MET A 333 -14.72 24.78 -10.06
CA MET A 333 -14.09 24.96 -8.76
C MET A 333 -15.01 25.67 -7.76
N ALA A 334 -15.85 26.59 -8.19
CA ALA A 334 -16.86 27.20 -7.32
C ALA A 334 -17.88 26.17 -6.78
N LYS A 335 -18.09 25.07 -7.50
CA LYS A 335 -18.96 23.94 -7.10
C LYS A 335 -18.19 22.82 -6.37
N TYR A 336 -16.92 23.03 -5.97
CA TYR A 336 -16.10 21.98 -5.35
C TYR A 336 -16.69 21.37 -4.09
N ARG A 337 -17.58 22.08 -3.39
CA ARG A 337 -18.31 21.51 -2.25
C ARG A 337 -19.18 20.31 -2.63
N GLY A 338 -19.65 20.24 -3.86
CA GLY A 338 -20.35 19.10 -4.43
C GLY A 338 -19.45 18.07 -5.11
N PHE A 339 -18.12 18.22 -5.05
CA PHE A 339 -17.19 17.31 -5.67
C PHE A 339 -17.03 16.02 -4.86
N ILE A 340 -16.94 14.90 -5.60
CA ILE A 340 -16.63 13.57 -5.09
C ILE A 340 -15.74 12.86 -6.09
N ASP A 341 -14.90 11.96 -5.63
CA ASP A 341 -14.10 11.07 -6.47
C ASP A 341 -14.18 9.62 -6.01
N ALA A 342 -13.97 8.71 -6.93
CA ALA A 342 -13.79 7.30 -6.63
C ALA A 342 -12.81 6.67 -7.63
N GLY A 343 -12.16 5.60 -7.21
CA GLY A 343 -11.19 4.87 -8.01
C GLY A 343 -11.60 3.43 -8.27
N VAL A 344 -11.25 2.91 -9.43
CA VAL A 344 -11.19 1.48 -9.70
C VAL A 344 -9.77 0.99 -9.48
N LEU A 345 -9.63 -0.13 -8.78
CA LEU A 345 -8.38 -0.90 -8.68
C LEU A 345 -8.51 -2.17 -9.50
N VAL A 346 -7.49 -2.48 -10.29
CA VAL A 346 -7.48 -3.65 -11.18
C VAL A 346 -6.34 -4.60 -10.79
N SER A 347 -6.65 -5.88 -10.57
CA SER A 347 -5.62 -6.91 -10.46
C SER A 347 -4.94 -7.08 -11.81
N ASP A 348 -3.73 -6.54 -11.93
CA ASP A 348 -3.02 -6.47 -13.19
C ASP A 348 -2.44 -7.81 -13.63
N THR A 349 -2.60 -8.09 -14.93
CA THR A 349 -1.86 -9.15 -15.65
C THR A 349 -0.48 -8.62 -16.07
N SER A 350 -0.36 -7.32 -16.20
CA SER A 350 0.90 -6.62 -16.49
C SER A 350 1.92 -6.90 -15.40
N CYS A 351 3.17 -7.06 -15.79
CA CYS A 351 4.27 -7.12 -14.85
C CYS A 351 5.47 -6.32 -15.32
N GLY A 352 6.21 -5.82 -14.36
CA GLY A 352 7.39 -5.00 -14.59
C GLY A 352 8.61 -5.51 -13.83
N GLU A 353 9.57 -4.63 -13.67
CA GLU A 353 10.78 -4.92 -12.92
C GLU A 353 11.29 -3.70 -12.15
N VAL A 354 11.93 -3.97 -11.02
CA VAL A 354 12.69 -3.00 -10.24
C VAL A 354 14.18 -3.24 -10.45
N LEU A 355 14.81 -2.24 -11.03
CA LEU A 355 16.25 -2.14 -11.25
C LEU A 355 16.85 -1.18 -10.24
N SER A 356 18.18 -1.18 -10.14
CA SER A 356 18.93 -0.23 -9.32
C SER A 356 20.08 0.35 -10.13
N ILE A 357 20.10 1.67 -10.25
CA ILE A 357 21.22 2.39 -10.83
C ILE A 357 21.87 3.21 -9.70
N ARG A 358 23.09 2.86 -9.33
CA ARG A 358 23.81 3.50 -8.22
C ARG A 358 23.03 3.56 -6.90
N GLY A 359 22.21 2.54 -6.64
CA GLY A 359 21.38 2.46 -5.43
C GLY A 359 20.04 3.21 -5.49
N VAL A 360 19.74 3.87 -6.62
CA VAL A 360 18.46 4.51 -6.88
C VAL A 360 17.53 3.53 -7.59
N PRO A 361 16.27 3.37 -7.15
CA PRO A 361 15.30 2.51 -7.83
C PRO A 361 14.93 3.07 -9.21
N VAL A 362 14.96 2.21 -10.21
CA VAL A 362 14.42 2.46 -11.55
C VAL A 362 13.37 1.38 -11.81
N ILE A 363 12.12 1.81 -11.98
CA ILE A 363 11.00 0.91 -12.17
C ILE A 363 10.58 0.95 -13.63
N ARG A 364 10.47 -0.21 -14.25
CA ARG A 364 9.90 -0.38 -15.58
C ARG A 364 8.59 -1.14 -15.48
N TYR A 365 7.53 -0.60 -16.05
CA TYR A 365 6.24 -1.25 -16.07
C TYR A 365 5.43 -0.75 -17.27
N LYS A 366 4.85 -1.66 -18.03
CA LYS A 366 4.01 -1.35 -19.17
C LYS A 366 2.63 -1.95 -18.96
N LEU A 367 1.61 -1.10 -18.95
CA LEU A 367 0.23 -1.53 -18.82
C LEU A 367 -0.20 -2.30 -20.09
N HIS A 368 -0.65 -3.55 -19.95
CA HIS A 368 -1.19 -4.35 -21.02
C HIS A 368 -2.56 -3.83 -21.47
N ASP A 369 -2.95 -4.14 -22.72
CA ASP A 369 -4.23 -3.68 -23.26
C ASP A 369 -5.41 -4.28 -22.49
N ILE A 370 -5.31 -5.52 -22.04
CA ILE A 370 -6.35 -6.17 -21.24
C ILE A 370 -6.60 -5.43 -19.91
N ASP A 371 -5.53 -4.98 -19.24
CA ASP A 371 -5.65 -4.24 -17.99
C ASP A 371 -6.19 -2.82 -18.23
N PHE A 372 -5.82 -2.21 -19.35
CA PHE A 372 -6.38 -0.93 -19.79
C PHE A 372 -7.87 -1.03 -20.09
N ILE A 373 -8.32 -2.10 -20.74
CA ILE A 373 -9.74 -2.37 -20.99
C ILE A 373 -10.49 -2.52 -19.67
N LYS A 374 -9.94 -3.26 -18.69
CA LYS A 374 -10.51 -3.40 -17.35
C LYS A 374 -10.61 -2.04 -16.65
N LEU A 375 -9.57 -1.21 -16.70
CA LEU A 375 -9.62 0.15 -16.14
C LEU A 375 -10.73 1.00 -16.76
N LYS A 376 -10.87 0.99 -18.11
CA LYS A 376 -11.96 1.69 -18.80
C LYS A 376 -13.34 1.17 -18.36
N LYS A 377 -13.51 -0.16 -18.23
CA LYS A 377 -14.73 -0.78 -17.73
C LYS A 377 -15.09 -0.29 -16.33
N GLY A 378 -14.12 -0.33 -15.40
CA GLY A 378 -14.32 0.13 -14.03
C GLY A 378 -14.59 1.63 -13.93
N MET A 379 -13.95 2.46 -14.76
CA MET A 379 -14.24 3.90 -14.81
C MET A 379 -15.65 4.18 -15.37
N ASN A 380 -16.12 3.41 -16.35
CA ASN A 380 -17.50 3.48 -16.84
C ASN A 380 -18.50 3.08 -15.73
N ALA A 381 -18.17 2.05 -14.93
CA ALA A 381 -18.97 1.65 -13.78
C ALA A 381 -19.03 2.74 -12.70
N LEU A 382 -17.90 3.42 -12.41
CA LEU A 382 -17.89 4.56 -11.50
C LEU A 382 -18.79 5.71 -11.99
N ALA A 383 -18.76 6.01 -13.29
CA ALA A 383 -19.64 7.03 -13.87
C ALA A 383 -21.10 6.65 -13.74
N GLU A 384 -21.45 5.37 -13.91
CA GLU A 384 -22.82 4.86 -13.73
C GLU A 384 -23.29 5.05 -12.27
N ILE A 385 -22.45 4.69 -11.29
CA ILE A 385 -22.72 4.95 -9.87
C ILE A 385 -22.96 6.44 -9.61
N PHE A 386 -22.13 7.33 -10.14
CA PHE A 386 -22.24 8.76 -9.90
C PHE A 386 -23.50 9.36 -10.53
N PHE A 387 -23.81 9.02 -11.78
CA PHE A 387 -25.05 9.49 -12.41
C PHE A 387 -26.29 8.95 -11.71
N ALA A 388 -26.30 7.68 -11.33
CA ALA A 388 -27.39 7.08 -10.55
C ALA A 388 -27.51 7.73 -9.15
N GLY A 389 -26.41 8.23 -8.59
CA GLY A 389 -26.36 9.02 -7.36
C GLY A 389 -26.86 10.45 -7.51
N GLY A 390 -27.08 10.96 -8.74
CA GLY A 390 -27.55 12.32 -9.02
C GLY A 390 -26.48 13.33 -9.45
N ALA A 391 -25.30 12.86 -9.90
CA ALA A 391 -24.24 13.74 -10.41
C ALA A 391 -24.68 14.56 -11.63
N LYS A 392 -24.25 15.81 -11.70
CA LYS A 392 -24.48 16.71 -12.85
C LYS A 392 -23.36 16.65 -13.86
N TYR A 393 -22.15 16.45 -13.39
CA TYR A 393 -20.96 16.35 -14.22
C TYR A 393 -20.13 15.16 -13.73
N VAL A 394 -19.63 14.36 -14.67
CA VAL A 394 -18.71 13.25 -14.39
C VAL A 394 -17.55 13.35 -15.38
N PHE A 395 -16.35 13.12 -14.92
CA PHE A 395 -15.13 13.22 -15.72
C PHE A 395 -14.04 12.24 -15.25
N PRO A 396 -13.27 11.66 -16.18
CA PRO A 396 -12.12 10.85 -15.81
C PRO A 396 -10.94 11.74 -15.40
N LEU A 397 -10.14 11.29 -14.44
CA LEU A 397 -8.83 11.89 -14.21
C LEU A 397 -7.90 11.47 -15.35
N SER A 398 -7.59 12.40 -16.24
CA SER A 398 -6.75 12.16 -17.41
C SER A 398 -6.05 13.43 -17.88
N GLN A 399 -4.96 13.28 -18.64
CA GLN A 399 -4.23 14.43 -19.19
C GLN A 399 -5.07 15.21 -20.24
N ARG A 400 -5.93 14.50 -20.96
CA ARG A 400 -6.88 15.06 -21.94
C ARG A 400 -8.30 14.75 -21.49
N GLY A 401 -8.66 15.32 -20.32
CA GLY A 401 -9.96 15.09 -19.70
C GLY A 401 -11.11 15.67 -20.53
N PHE A 402 -12.24 14.99 -20.45
CA PHE A 402 -13.53 15.48 -20.93
C PHE A 402 -14.50 15.53 -19.78
N ILE A 403 -15.58 16.28 -19.93
CA ILE A 403 -16.66 16.36 -18.94
C ILE A 403 -17.94 15.88 -19.60
N ALA A 404 -18.60 14.92 -18.97
CA ALA A 404 -19.86 14.34 -19.41
C ALA A 404 -21.00 14.81 -18.52
N ARG A 405 -22.19 15.02 -19.13
CA ARG A 405 -23.46 15.34 -18.46
C ARG A 405 -24.43 14.16 -18.47
N SER A 406 -24.02 13.07 -19.13
CA SER A 406 -24.77 11.82 -19.19
C SER A 406 -23.83 10.63 -19.24
N LEU A 407 -24.32 9.45 -18.83
CA LEU A 407 -23.55 8.21 -18.91
C LEU A 407 -23.18 7.86 -20.35
N LYS A 408 -24.05 8.19 -21.31
CA LYS A 408 -23.76 8.00 -22.75
C LYS A 408 -22.55 8.81 -23.19
N GLU A 409 -22.54 10.12 -22.91
CA GLU A 409 -21.41 11.01 -23.21
C GLU A 409 -20.12 10.52 -22.54
N PHE A 410 -20.18 10.03 -21.29
CA PHE A 410 -19.03 9.50 -20.59
C PHE A 410 -18.45 8.27 -21.32
N LYS A 411 -19.30 7.31 -21.66
CA LYS A 411 -18.90 6.08 -22.37
C LYS A 411 -18.28 6.40 -23.74
N GLU A 412 -18.89 7.33 -24.50
CA GLU A 412 -18.34 7.79 -25.79
C GLU A 412 -16.97 8.48 -25.65
N GLY A 413 -16.77 9.25 -24.59
CA GLY A 413 -15.48 9.85 -24.26
C GLY A 413 -14.43 8.81 -23.88
N MET A 414 -14.81 7.81 -23.09
CA MET A 414 -13.94 6.70 -22.69
C MET A 414 -13.54 5.80 -23.86
N GLU A 415 -14.40 5.62 -24.88
CA GLU A 415 -14.04 4.86 -26.09
C GLU A 415 -12.86 5.51 -26.82
N LYS A 416 -12.84 6.85 -26.91
CA LYS A 416 -11.80 7.63 -27.58
C LYS A 416 -10.52 7.77 -26.75
N MET A 417 -10.57 7.47 -25.44
CA MET A 417 -9.43 7.60 -24.53
C MET A 417 -8.33 6.60 -24.86
N LYS A 418 -7.11 7.11 -25.02
CA LYS A 418 -5.90 6.31 -25.22
C LYS A 418 -5.19 6.02 -23.89
N LYS A 419 -4.32 5.03 -23.88
CA LYS A 419 -3.51 4.66 -22.69
C LYS A 419 -2.63 5.83 -22.22
N GLU A 420 -2.07 6.57 -23.15
CA GLU A 420 -1.19 7.72 -22.90
C GLU A 420 -1.91 8.87 -22.23
N ASP A 421 -3.21 9.00 -22.43
CA ASP A 421 -4.02 10.09 -21.87
C ASP A 421 -4.43 9.80 -20.40
N MET A 422 -4.36 8.52 -19.97
CA MET A 422 -4.81 8.13 -18.64
C MET A 422 -3.81 8.55 -17.57
N ILE A 423 -4.30 9.15 -16.49
CA ILE A 423 -3.53 9.32 -15.26
C ILE A 423 -3.80 8.09 -14.39
N CYS A 424 -2.84 7.18 -14.36
CA CYS A 424 -2.87 6.03 -13.49
C CYS A 424 -2.01 6.29 -12.26
N GLY A 425 -2.58 6.03 -11.10
CA GLY A 425 -1.84 6.02 -9.84
C GLY A 425 -1.78 4.62 -9.27
N SER A 426 -0.75 4.35 -8.50
CA SER A 426 -0.72 3.18 -7.62
C SER A 426 0.09 3.48 -6.38
N ILE A 427 -0.39 2.94 -5.28
CA ILE A 427 0.28 2.95 -3.97
C ILE A 427 0.45 1.53 -3.43
N HIS A 428 0.30 0.53 -4.31
CA HIS A 428 0.32 -0.90 -3.97
C HIS A 428 1.41 -1.68 -4.74
N PRO A 429 2.69 -1.25 -4.72
CA PRO A 429 3.77 -2.00 -5.36
C PRO A 429 3.97 -3.35 -4.68
N MET A 430 4.12 -4.44 -5.48
CA MET A 430 4.25 -5.80 -4.96
C MET A 430 5.02 -6.74 -5.90
N GLY A 431 5.35 -7.97 -5.45
CA GLY A 431 5.74 -9.08 -6.29
C GLY A 431 7.23 -9.24 -6.62
N THR A 432 8.09 -8.35 -6.17
CA THR A 432 9.52 -8.28 -6.60
C THR A 432 10.48 -9.30 -5.99
N ALA A 433 10.00 -10.11 -5.05
CA ALA A 433 10.68 -11.27 -4.48
C ALA A 433 9.63 -12.35 -4.16
N ARG A 434 8.79 -12.65 -5.17
CA ARG A 434 7.55 -13.41 -5.01
C ARG A 434 7.75 -14.77 -4.35
N MET A 435 6.74 -15.18 -3.59
CA MET A 435 6.66 -16.52 -3.02
C MET A 435 6.15 -17.54 -4.05
N GLY A 436 6.50 -18.80 -3.85
CA GLY A 436 6.07 -19.92 -4.68
C GLY A 436 6.84 -21.17 -4.35
N ARG A 437 6.40 -22.31 -4.89
CA ARG A 437 7.07 -23.62 -4.74
C ARG A 437 8.28 -23.75 -5.68
N ASP A 438 8.16 -23.22 -6.90
CA ASP A 438 9.21 -23.30 -7.91
C ASP A 438 10.34 -22.31 -7.65
N LYS A 439 11.53 -22.81 -7.31
CA LYS A 439 12.74 -22.03 -7.07
C LYS A 439 13.21 -21.25 -8.31
N GLY A 440 12.88 -21.68 -9.50
CA GLY A 440 13.20 -20.99 -10.75
C GLY A 440 12.35 -19.75 -10.99
N GLN A 441 11.18 -19.70 -10.37
CA GLN A 441 10.20 -18.64 -10.57
C GLN A 441 9.95 -17.79 -9.31
N SER A 442 10.36 -18.24 -8.13
CA SER A 442 10.13 -17.57 -6.86
C SER A 442 11.42 -17.44 -6.04
N PHE A 443 11.47 -16.40 -5.19
CA PHE A 443 12.61 -16.16 -4.32
C PHE A 443 12.43 -16.81 -2.94
N VAL A 444 11.20 -16.79 -2.42
CA VAL A 444 10.86 -17.37 -1.12
C VAL A 444 9.81 -18.47 -1.26
N ASN A 445 9.82 -19.39 -0.28
CA ASN A 445 8.82 -20.46 -0.15
C ASN A 445 7.53 -19.94 0.53
N GLN A 446 6.57 -20.83 0.77
CA GLN A 446 5.30 -20.51 1.43
C GLN A 446 5.43 -20.04 2.89
N PHE A 447 6.60 -20.17 3.52
CA PHE A 447 6.91 -19.64 4.85
C PHE A 447 7.70 -18.34 4.81
N LEU A 448 7.79 -17.73 3.63
CA LEU A 448 8.52 -16.51 3.32
C LEU A 448 10.03 -16.58 3.56
N GLU A 449 10.61 -17.77 3.71
CA GLU A 449 12.05 -17.99 3.77
C GLU A 449 12.62 -18.22 2.37
N SER A 450 13.81 -17.67 2.10
CA SER A 450 14.53 -17.85 0.84
C SER A 450 14.78 -19.32 0.52
N HIS A 451 14.56 -19.73 -0.73
CA HIS A 451 14.84 -21.09 -1.18
C HIS A 451 16.33 -21.47 -1.09
N THR A 452 17.22 -20.50 -1.14
CA THR A 452 18.66 -20.72 -1.31
C THR A 452 19.52 -20.19 -0.17
N ILE A 453 18.96 -19.29 0.67
CA ILE A 453 19.73 -18.65 1.75
C ILE A 453 18.99 -18.90 3.07
N LYS A 454 19.53 -19.80 3.89
CA LYS A 454 18.96 -20.15 5.18
C LYS A 454 18.97 -18.96 6.15
N GLY A 455 17.85 -18.72 6.81
CA GLY A 455 17.67 -17.62 7.75
C GLY A 455 17.36 -16.28 7.09
N LEU A 456 17.19 -16.21 5.76
CA LEU A 456 16.75 -15.01 5.05
C LEU A 456 15.27 -15.09 4.76
N PHE A 457 14.51 -14.16 5.35
CA PHE A 457 13.07 -13.99 5.12
C PHE A 457 12.81 -12.71 4.33
N VAL A 458 11.75 -12.70 3.52
CA VAL A 458 11.15 -11.49 2.94
C VAL A 458 9.72 -11.41 3.44
N VAL A 459 9.37 -10.33 4.12
CA VAL A 459 8.12 -10.24 4.88
C VAL A 459 7.21 -9.07 4.47
N ASP A 460 7.44 -8.46 3.31
CA ASP A 460 6.65 -7.34 2.79
C ASP A 460 5.91 -7.69 1.49
N ALA A 461 5.31 -6.69 0.85
CA ALA A 461 4.57 -6.87 -0.40
C ALA A 461 5.38 -7.50 -1.55
N SER A 462 6.72 -7.55 -1.45
CA SER A 462 7.57 -8.20 -2.46
C SER A 462 7.23 -9.67 -2.66
N VAL A 463 6.67 -10.34 -1.64
CA VAL A 463 6.38 -11.78 -1.67
C VAL A 463 5.10 -12.12 -2.43
N LEU A 464 4.19 -11.18 -2.63
CA LEU A 464 2.90 -11.42 -3.27
C LEU A 464 3.10 -11.88 -4.72
N PRO A 465 2.65 -13.08 -5.12
CA PRO A 465 2.91 -13.58 -6.47
C PRO A 465 2.04 -12.92 -7.54
N THR A 466 0.87 -12.44 -7.14
CA THR A 466 -0.09 -11.71 -7.98
C THR A 466 -0.60 -10.47 -7.26
N SER A 467 -1.26 -9.57 -7.98
CA SER A 467 -2.06 -8.52 -7.38
C SER A 467 -3.21 -9.10 -6.56
N THR A 468 -3.60 -8.40 -5.49
CA THR A 468 -4.58 -8.89 -4.51
C THR A 468 -6.02 -8.43 -4.79
N ILE A 469 -6.25 -7.67 -5.86
CA ILE A 469 -7.52 -6.99 -6.22
C ILE A 469 -7.90 -5.92 -5.19
N VAL A 470 -7.75 -6.21 -3.91
CA VAL A 470 -8.05 -5.34 -2.79
C VAL A 470 -6.78 -4.72 -2.22
N ASN A 471 -6.91 -3.72 -1.37
CA ASN A 471 -5.78 -3.08 -0.69
C ASN A 471 -4.93 -4.13 0.06
N PRO A 472 -3.61 -4.23 -0.19
CA PRO A 472 -2.79 -5.36 0.25
C PRO A 472 -2.32 -5.29 1.70
N GLN A 473 -2.58 -4.20 2.45
CA GLN A 473 -2.03 -3.98 3.78
C GLN A 473 -2.28 -5.16 4.72
N GLU A 474 -3.54 -5.59 4.84
CA GLU A 474 -3.94 -6.67 5.72
C GLU A 474 -3.38 -8.01 5.26
N THR A 475 -3.40 -8.29 3.95
CA THR A 475 -2.76 -9.48 3.38
C THR A 475 -1.27 -9.57 3.75
N ILE A 476 -0.54 -8.45 3.67
CA ILE A 476 0.89 -8.40 4.06
C ILE A 476 1.06 -8.69 5.55
N MET A 477 0.21 -8.12 6.40
CA MET A 477 0.25 -8.35 7.85
C MET A 477 -0.06 -9.82 8.20
N ILE A 478 -1.05 -10.42 7.55
CA ILE A 478 -1.39 -11.84 7.70
C ILE A 478 -0.21 -12.74 7.32
N LEU A 479 0.39 -12.52 6.15
CA LEU A 479 1.53 -13.32 5.68
C LEU A 479 2.76 -13.13 6.56
N SER A 480 2.99 -11.92 7.05
CA SER A 480 4.10 -11.62 7.95
C SER A 480 3.93 -12.28 9.32
N THR A 481 2.71 -12.26 9.88
CA THR A 481 2.35 -12.97 11.11
C THR A 481 2.52 -14.48 10.93
N HIS A 482 2.07 -15.05 9.80
CA HIS A 482 2.30 -16.44 9.43
C HIS A 482 3.81 -16.79 9.43
N ALA A 483 4.63 -15.97 8.81
CA ALA A 483 6.08 -16.20 8.75
C ALA A 483 6.73 -16.14 10.14
N GLY A 484 6.34 -15.18 10.98
CA GLY A 484 6.81 -15.06 12.37
C GLY A 484 6.47 -16.28 13.21
N LYS A 485 5.23 -16.76 13.15
CA LYS A 485 4.79 -18.00 13.82
C LYS A 485 5.54 -19.22 13.32
N SER A 486 5.73 -19.34 12.01
CA SER A 486 6.46 -20.45 11.39
C SER A 486 7.93 -20.47 11.79
N PHE A 487 8.55 -19.30 11.93
CA PHE A 487 9.94 -19.17 12.42
C PHE A 487 10.06 -19.68 13.85
N VAL A 488 9.15 -19.31 14.74
CA VAL A 488 9.16 -19.72 16.13
C VAL A 488 9.00 -21.24 16.28
N ASN A 489 8.06 -21.83 15.54
CA ASN A 489 7.78 -23.28 15.63
C ASN A 489 8.91 -24.17 15.11
N ARG A 490 9.92 -23.59 14.40
CA ARG A 490 11.08 -24.33 13.88
C ARG A 490 12.35 -24.15 14.71
N ARG A 491 12.29 -23.32 15.75
CA ARG A 491 13.35 -23.14 16.75
C ARG A 491 13.17 -24.12 17.92
#